data_77f3865f959a6c23697a6c71362f2e8b
#
_entry.id   77f3865f959a6c23697a6c71362f2e8b
#
_cell.length_a   1.000
_cell.length_b   1.000
_cell.length_c   1.000
_cell.angle_alpha   90.00
_cell.angle_beta   90.00
_cell.angle_gamma   90.00
#
_symmetry.space_group_name_H-M   'P 1'
#
loop_
_entity.id
_entity.type
_entity.pdbx_description
1 polymer ?
#
loop_
_entity_poly.entity_id
_entity_poly.type
_entity_poly.pdbx_seq_one_letter_code
_entity_poly.pdbx_strand_id
1 'polypeptide(L)'
;MIELKNLSFSYENSSEAKGQLRGIDLHVKKGELVILSGRSGCGKTTLTRILNGLCPGFYPGKLEGGYSLDGEDALKMPIHRLGTMVGSVFQDPRSQFFATNTTDEIVLGMENIPLERPVMQERLNTVCKQMNIERLIDRRIFPLSSGEKQLIAIASVCAMEPKVIVLDEPSANLDSEAARCPIG
;
A
#
# COMPACT_ATOMS: atom_id res chain seq x y z
N MET A 1 10.21 -1.72 -10.68
CA MET A 1 11.12 -0.57 -10.48
C MET A 1 10.32 0.71 -10.59
N ILE A 2 10.51 1.66 -9.68
CA ILE A 2 9.84 2.98 -9.69
C ILE A 2 10.83 4.02 -10.18
N GLU A 3 10.40 4.91 -11.03
CA GLU A 3 11.16 6.11 -11.39
C GLU A 3 10.24 7.33 -11.38
N LEU A 4 10.61 8.33 -10.57
CA LEU A 4 9.98 9.65 -10.56
C LEU A 4 10.96 10.66 -11.13
N LYS A 5 10.50 11.52 -12.04
CA LYS A 5 11.31 12.56 -12.70
C LYS A 5 10.66 13.91 -12.54
N ASN A 6 11.32 14.79 -11.79
CA ASN A 6 10.87 16.16 -11.53
C ASN A 6 9.39 16.22 -11.14
N LEU A 7 8.94 15.25 -10.31
CA LEU A 7 7.55 15.10 -9.94
C LEU A 7 7.13 16.21 -8.98
N SER A 8 6.09 16.94 -9.33
CA SER A 8 5.53 18.01 -8.53
C SER A 8 4.03 17.84 -8.40
N PHE A 9 3.47 18.12 -7.23
CA PHE A 9 2.03 18.04 -7.00
C PHE A 9 1.55 19.11 -6.04
N SER A 10 0.41 19.73 -6.36
CA SER A 10 -0.29 20.69 -5.50
C SER A 10 -1.79 20.39 -5.49
N TYR A 11 -2.40 20.31 -4.30
CA TYR A 11 -3.86 20.16 -4.17
C TYR A 11 -4.59 21.43 -4.62
N GLU A 12 -5.75 21.29 -5.28
CA GLU A 12 -6.52 22.43 -5.78
C GLU A 12 -6.98 23.41 -4.68
N ASN A 13 -7.32 22.88 -3.50
CA ASN A 13 -7.91 23.67 -2.41
C ASN A 13 -6.92 24.02 -1.29
N SER A 14 -5.62 23.87 -1.51
CA SER A 14 -4.63 24.21 -0.50
C SER A 14 -4.15 25.65 -0.65
N SER A 15 -4.65 26.54 0.21
CA SER A 15 -4.09 27.89 0.41
C SER A 15 -2.71 27.86 1.08
N GLU A 16 -2.28 26.73 1.61
CA GLU A 16 -1.00 26.54 2.29
C GLU A 16 -0.11 25.52 1.56
N ALA A 17 1.20 25.73 1.63
CA ALA A 17 2.20 24.82 1.04
C ALA A 17 2.29 23.41 1.69
N LYS A 18 1.35 23.06 2.57
CA LYS A 18 1.32 21.78 3.26
C LYS A 18 0.94 20.64 2.31
N GLY A 19 1.75 19.60 2.30
CA GLY A 19 1.53 18.41 1.48
C GLY A 19 1.85 18.58 0.00
N GLN A 20 2.39 19.72 -0.43
CA GLN A 20 2.87 19.91 -1.79
C GLN A 20 4.19 19.16 -2.02
N LEU A 21 4.36 18.66 -3.23
CA LEU A 21 5.63 18.09 -3.70
C LEU A 21 6.22 18.99 -4.77
N ARG A 22 7.54 19.17 -4.76
CA ARG A 22 8.22 20.01 -5.75
C ARG A 22 9.49 19.32 -6.23
N GLY A 23 9.54 19.00 -7.53
CA GLY A 23 10.73 18.52 -8.20
C GLY A 23 11.32 17.25 -7.59
N ILE A 24 10.47 16.24 -7.27
CA ILE A 24 10.92 14.99 -6.66
C ILE A 24 11.51 14.10 -7.75
N ASP A 25 12.77 13.76 -7.58
CA ASP A 25 13.46 12.73 -8.34
C ASP A 25 13.71 11.54 -7.41
N LEU A 26 13.21 10.35 -7.79
CA LEU A 26 13.35 9.13 -7.02
C LEU A 26 13.49 7.94 -7.97
N HIS A 27 14.44 7.08 -7.68
CA HIS A 27 14.64 5.83 -8.39
C HIS A 27 14.72 4.68 -7.39
N VAL A 28 13.78 3.72 -7.48
CA VAL A 28 13.72 2.54 -6.62
C VAL A 28 13.89 1.30 -7.47
N LYS A 29 14.90 0.49 -7.17
CA LYS A 29 15.18 -0.77 -7.87
C LYS A 29 14.31 -1.90 -7.34
N LYS A 30 14.23 -2.99 -8.10
CA LYS A 30 13.57 -4.21 -7.64
C LYS A 30 14.31 -4.77 -6.41
N GLY A 31 13.55 -5.12 -5.36
CA GLY A 31 14.09 -5.64 -4.10
C GLY A 31 14.70 -4.58 -3.17
N GLU A 32 14.58 -3.29 -3.52
CA GLU A 32 15.07 -2.21 -2.68
C GLU A 32 14.01 -1.77 -1.67
N LEU A 33 14.43 -1.55 -0.43
CA LEU A 33 13.64 -0.93 0.63
C LEU A 33 14.00 0.54 0.75
N VAL A 34 13.01 1.42 0.58
CA VAL A 34 13.18 2.87 0.73
C VAL A 34 12.36 3.37 1.91
N ILE A 35 13.01 4.08 2.83
CA ILE A 35 12.36 4.68 3.99
C ILE A 35 12.21 6.20 3.75
N LEU A 36 10.96 6.68 3.71
CA LEU A 36 10.64 8.10 3.61
C LEU A 36 10.52 8.69 5.03
N SER A 37 11.46 9.52 5.41
CA SER A 37 11.46 10.24 6.69
C SER A 37 11.30 11.74 6.49
N GLY A 38 10.66 12.40 7.44
CA GLY A 38 10.47 13.85 7.40
C GLY A 38 9.36 14.32 8.34
N ARG A 39 9.28 15.64 8.55
CA ARG A 39 8.29 16.28 9.44
C ARG A 39 6.85 15.99 8.97
N SER A 40 5.90 16.06 9.91
CA SER A 40 4.48 16.00 9.54
C SER A 40 4.13 17.10 8.54
N GLY A 41 3.33 16.76 7.52
CA GLY A 41 2.93 17.71 6.46
C GLY A 41 3.97 17.96 5.37
N CYS A 42 5.14 17.30 5.37
CA CYS A 42 6.15 17.50 4.32
C CYS A 42 5.86 16.79 2.99
N GLY A 43 4.71 16.11 2.87
CA GLY A 43 4.28 15.48 1.60
C GLY A 43 4.45 13.97 1.52
N LYS A 44 4.86 13.24 2.59
CA LYS A 44 5.01 11.77 2.55
C LYS A 44 3.74 11.08 2.07
N THR A 45 2.61 11.34 2.74
CA THR A 45 1.31 10.79 2.37
C THR A 45 0.85 11.24 0.97
N THR A 46 1.24 12.43 0.52
CA THR A 46 0.97 12.89 -0.84
C THR A 46 1.74 12.04 -1.86
N LEU A 47 3.00 11.75 -1.58
CA LEU A 47 3.81 10.89 -2.43
C LEU A 47 3.23 9.47 -2.49
N THR A 48 2.84 8.88 -1.34
CA THR A 48 2.20 7.56 -1.33
C THR A 48 0.89 7.55 -2.12
N ARG A 49 0.08 8.62 -2.05
CA ARG A 49 -1.16 8.77 -2.84
C ARG A 49 -0.91 8.89 -4.34
N ILE A 50 0.21 9.46 -4.76
CA ILE A 50 0.58 9.49 -6.19
C ILE A 50 1.02 8.10 -6.64
N LEU A 51 1.85 7.41 -5.85
CA LEU A 51 2.35 6.08 -6.18
C LEU A 51 1.22 5.06 -6.36
N ASN A 52 0.14 5.16 -5.58
CA ASN A 52 -1.02 4.27 -5.69
C ASN A 52 -2.15 4.82 -6.61
N GLY A 53 -1.92 5.96 -7.30
CA GLY A 53 -2.84 6.52 -8.29
C GLY A 53 -4.04 7.28 -7.72
N LEU A 54 -4.09 7.55 -6.40
CA LEU A 54 -5.16 8.33 -5.79
C LEU A 54 -5.06 9.83 -6.11
N CYS A 55 -3.86 10.35 -6.36
CA CYS A 55 -3.64 11.69 -6.89
C CYS A 55 -3.27 11.58 -8.38
N PRO A 56 -3.83 12.45 -9.24
CA PRO A 56 -4.80 13.51 -8.97
C PRO A 56 -6.27 13.04 -9.05
N GLY A 57 -6.54 11.76 -9.37
CA GLY A 57 -7.87 11.29 -9.73
C GLY A 57 -8.91 11.36 -8.60
N PHE A 58 -8.54 10.88 -7.41
CA PHE A 58 -9.42 10.88 -6.23
C PHE A 58 -9.20 12.14 -5.35
N TYR A 59 -7.95 12.58 -5.26
CA TYR A 59 -7.58 13.84 -4.59
C TYR A 59 -7.18 14.86 -5.66
N PRO A 60 -8.08 15.80 -6.04
CA PRO A 60 -7.85 16.75 -7.11
C PRO A 60 -6.64 17.65 -6.87
N GLY A 61 -5.87 17.87 -7.92
CA GLY A 61 -4.68 18.70 -7.86
C GLY A 61 -3.93 18.73 -9.18
N LYS A 62 -2.94 19.61 -9.25
CA LYS A 62 -2.06 19.73 -10.40
C LYS A 62 -0.85 18.85 -10.21
N LEU A 63 -0.69 17.84 -11.07
CA LEU A 63 0.45 16.93 -11.11
C LEU A 63 1.31 17.26 -12.35
N GLU A 64 2.61 17.43 -12.14
CA GLU A 64 3.60 17.70 -13.18
C GLU A 64 4.80 16.75 -13.02
N GLY A 65 5.55 16.52 -14.10
CA GLY A 65 6.68 15.59 -14.11
C GLY A 65 6.29 14.19 -14.57
N GLY A 66 7.12 13.20 -14.25
CA GLY A 66 6.95 11.82 -14.70
C GLY A 66 6.91 10.82 -13.55
N TYR A 67 6.07 9.78 -13.70
CA TYR A 67 6.07 8.59 -12.86
C TYR A 67 6.00 7.37 -13.75
N SER A 68 7.03 6.52 -13.70
CA SER A 68 7.02 5.24 -14.39
C SER A 68 7.18 4.07 -13.43
N LEU A 69 6.49 2.98 -13.74
CA LEU A 69 6.53 1.71 -13.02
C LEU A 69 6.87 0.59 -14.01
N ASP A 70 8.00 -0.10 -13.78
CA ASP A 70 8.56 -1.10 -14.69
C ASP A 70 8.72 -0.61 -16.14
N GLY A 71 9.05 0.66 -16.33
CA GLY A 71 9.26 1.28 -17.63
C GLY A 71 7.98 1.77 -18.32
N GLU A 72 6.80 1.52 -17.76
CA GLU A 72 5.53 2.02 -18.27
C GLU A 72 5.14 3.33 -17.56
N ASP A 73 4.51 4.26 -18.27
CA ASP A 73 4.00 5.52 -17.72
C ASP A 73 2.81 5.25 -16.78
N ALA A 74 3.08 5.28 -15.47
CA ALA A 74 2.09 4.98 -14.46
C ALA A 74 0.98 6.03 -14.35
N LEU A 75 1.25 7.28 -14.78
CA LEU A 75 0.25 8.36 -14.79
C LEU A 75 -0.86 8.12 -15.82
N LYS A 76 -0.59 7.29 -16.84
CA LYS A 76 -1.56 6.90 -17.87
C LYS A 76 -2.21 5.55 -17.60
N MET A 77 -1.76 4.83 -16.57
CA MET A 77 -2.36 3.54 -16.25
C MET A 77 -3.76 3.72 -15.66
N PRO A 78 -4.73 2.86 -16.04
CA PRO A 78 -6.01 2.79 -15.35
C PRO A 78 -5.77 2.41 -13.88
N ILE A 79 -6.53 3.03 -12.95
CA ILE A 79 -6.35 2.83 -11.50
C ILE A 79 -6.45 1.37 -11.07
N HIS A 80 -7.34 0.58 -11.69
CA HIS A 80 -7.46 -0.85 -11.40
C HIS A 80 -6.19 -1.64 -11.75
N ARG A 81 -5.50 -1.28 -12.85
CA ARG A 81 -4.22 -1.90 -13.21
C ARG A 81 -3.11 -1.47 -12.28
N LEU A 82 -3.03 -0.19 -11.96
CA LEU A 82 -2.03 0.32 -11.02
C LEU A 82 -2.22 -0.30 -9.63
N GLY A 83 -3.46 -0.47 -9.16
CA GLY A 83 -3.78 -1.11 -7.88
C GLY A 83 -3.39 -2.58 -7.78
N THR A 84 -3.26 -3.31 -8.89
CA THR A 84 -2.69 -4.68 -8.87
C THR A 84 -1.17 -4.69 -8.82
N MET A 85 -0.52 -3.61 -9.23
CA MET A 85 0.94 -3.49 -9.25
C MET A 85 1.50 -2.83 -7.98
N VAL A 86 0.74 -1.90 -7.38
CA VAL A 86 1.13 -1.16 -6.17
C VAL A 86 0.14 -1.47 -5.06
N GLY A 87 0.56 -2.31 -4.13
CA GLY A 87 -0.19 -2.59 -2.92
C GLY A 87 0.05 -1.49 -1.88
N SER A 88 -1.00 -1.06 -1.19
CA SER A 88 -0.91 0.01 -0.19
C SER A 88 -1.48 -0.42 1.14
N VAL A 89 -0.75 -0.16 2.22
CA VAL A 89 -1.23 -0.31 3.59
C VAL A 89 -1.29 1.07 4.22
N PHE A 90 -2.49 1.47 4.65
CA PHE A 90 -2.74 2.79 5.22
C PHE A 90 -2.40 2.83 6.71
N GLN A 91 -2.21 4.03 7.25
CA GLN A 91 -1.89 4.29 8.65
C GLN A 91 -2.94 3.72 9.61
N ASP A 92 -4.24 3.84 9.29
CA ASP A 92 -5.32 3.20 10.05
C ASP A 92 -5.84 1.98 9.28
N PRO A 93 -5.52 0.74 9.73
CA PRO A 93 -5.99 -0.48 9.08
C PRO A 93 -7.52 -0.62 9.09
N ARG A 94 -8.22 0.04 10.03
CA ARG A 94 -9.69 -0.03 10.11
C ARG A 94 -10.36 0.61 8.90
N SER A 95 -9.75 1.64 8.34
CA SER A 95 -10.26 2.32 7.14
C SER A 95 -10.07 1.51 5.86
N GLN A 96 -9.27 0.43 5.92
CA GLN A 96 -8.95 -0.42 4.78
C GLN A 96 -9.85 -1.66 4.69
N PHE A 97 -10.44 -2.12 5.80
CA PHE A 97 -11.21 -3.36 5.84
C PHE A 97 -12.59 -3.23 5.20
N PHE A 98 -12.92 -4.20 4.37
CA PHE A 98 -14.22 -4.38 3.73
C PHE A 98 -14.96 -5.61 4.23
N ALA A 99 -14.24 -6.66 4.62
CA ALA A 99 -14.82 -7.88 5.14
C ALA A 99 -15.00 -7.84 6.68
N THR A 100 -15.83 -8.73 7.19
CA THR A 100 -16.02 -8.92 8.64
C THR A 100 -15.13 -10.02 9.21
N ASN A 101 -14.57 -10.86 8.36
CA ASN A 101 -13.76 -12.03 8.63
C ASN A 101 -12.35 -11.85 8.04
N THR A 102 -11.34 -12.35 8.72
CA THR A 102 -9.93 -12.22 8.33
C THR A 102 -9.60 -12.96 7.05
N THR A 103 -10.15 -14.16 6.84
CA THR A 103 -9.93 -14.96 5.64
C THR A 103 -10.49 -14.26 4.41
N ASP A 104 -11.74 -13.77 4.52
CA ASP A 104 -12.42 -13.05 3.45
C ASP A 104 -11.66 -11.75 3.11
N GLU A 105 -11.14 -11.03 4.11
CA GLU A 105 -10.36 -9.81 3.91
C GLU A 105 -9.05 -10.07 3.15
N ILE A 106 -8.33 -11.15 3.50
CA ILE A 106 -7.08 -11.49 2.82
C ILE A 106 -7.35 -11.92 1.36
N VAL A 107 -8.46 -12.60 1.11
CA VAL A 107 -8.82 -13.11 -0.22
C VAL A 107 -9.42 -12.02 -1.12
N LEU A 108 -10.09 -11.02 -0.55
CA LEU A 108 -10.85 -9.98 -1.27
C LEU A 108 -10.06 -9.31 -2.40
N GLY A 109 -8.79 -8.96 -2.13
CA GLY A 109 -7.92 -8.34 -3.13
C GLY A 109 -7.63 -9.27 -4.31
N MET A 110 -7.46 -10.56 -4.03
CA MET A 110 -7.21 -11.58 -5.05
C MET A 110 -8.43 -11.88 -5.92
N GLU A 111 -9.65 -11.75 -5.38
CA GLU A 111 -10.90 -11.95 -6.15
C GLU A 111 -11.09 -10.87 -7.24
N ASN A 112 -10.44 -9.73 -7.11
CA ASN A 112 -10.45 -8.66 -8.12
C ASN A 112 -9.41 -8.85 -9.24
N ILE A 113 -8.64 -9.94 -9.18
CA ILE A 113 -7.64 -10.31 -10.19
C ILE A 113 -8.08 -11.64 -10.83
N PRO A 114 -7.76 -11.90 -12.11
CA PRO A 114 -8.13 -13.17 -12.76
C PRO A 114 -7.28 -14.33 -12.25
N LEU A 115 -7.54 -14.77 -11.02
CA LEU A 115 -6.88 -15.90 -10.34
C LEU A 115 -7.85 -17.04 -10.16
N GLU A 116 -7.38 -18.27 -10.36
CA GLU A 116 -8.13 -19.49 -10.03
C GLU A 116 -8.16 -19.74 -8.52
N ARG A 117 -9.26 -20.32 -8.01
CA ARG A 117 -9.42 -20.61 -6.57
C ARG A 117 -8.25 -21.38 -5.94
N PRO A 118 -7.68 -22.44 -6.58
CA PRO A 118 -6.52 -23.14 -6.02
C PRO A 118 -5.31 -22.22 -5.79
N VAL A 119 -5.05 -21.30 -6.72
CA VAL A 119 -3.95 -20.32 -6.59
C VAL A 119 -4.21 -19.34 -5.44
N MET A 120 -5.45 -18.86 -5.30
CA MET A 120 -5.81 -17.99 -4.17
C MET A 120 -5.62 -18.70 -2.83
N GLN A 121 -6.01 -19.98 -2.74
CA GLN A 121 -5.82 -20.77 -1.52
C GLN A 121 -4.34 -21.01 -1.19
N GLU A 122 -3.51 -21.24 -2.20
CA GLU A 122 -2.07 -21.40 -2.04
C GLU A 122 -1.43 -20.10 -1.52
N ARG A 123 -1.78 -18.96 -2.11
CA ARG A 123 -1.30 -17.64 -1.68
C ARG A 123 -1.74 -17.29 -0.27
N LEU A 124 -3.01 -17.55 0.07
CA LEU A 124 -3.53 -17.39 1.43
C LEU A 124 -2.69 -18.18 2.43
N ASN A 125 -2.47 -19.48 2.17
CA ASN A 125 -1.69 -20.35 3.05
C ASN A 125 -0.23 -19.89 3.17
N THR A 126 0.35 -19.43 2.06
CA THR A 126 1.74 -18.96 2.00
C THR A 126 1.92 -17.69 2.84
N VAL A 127 1.08 -16.67 2.63
CA VAL A 127 1.19 -15.41 3.37
C VAL A 127 0.93 -15.62 4.87
N CYS A 128 -0.05 -16.48 5.23
CA CYS A 128 -0.34 -16.78 6.62
C CYS A 128 0.86 -17.42 7.34
N LYS A 129 1.53 -18.37 6.69
CA LYS A 129 2.74 -19.00 7.24
C LYS A 129 3.92 -18.03 7.34
N GLN A 130 4.17 -17.25 6.30
CA GLN A 130 5.26 -16.26 6.29
C GLN A 130 5.12 -15.22 7.39
N MET A 131 3.90 -14.81 7.70
CA MET A 131 3.59 -13.80 8.71
C MET A 131 3.26 -14.36 10.09
N ASN A 132 3.23 -15.70 10.27
CA ASN A 132 2.85 -16.40 11.50
C ASN A 132 1.45 -15.99 12.01
N ILE A 133 0.49 -15.88 11.10
CA ILE A 133 -0.88 -15.43 11.40
C ILE A 133 -1.93 -16.53 11.23
N GLU A 134 -1.54 -17.81 11.10
CA GLU A 134 -2.48 -18.92 10.94
C GLU A 134 -3.54 -18.98 12.05
N ARG A 135 -3.17 -18.56 13.27
CA ARG A 135 -4.07 -18.45 14.41
C ARG A 135 -5.16 -17.39 14.25
N LEU A 136 -5.00 -16.46 13.30
CA LEU A 136 -5.94 -15.37 13.03
C LEU A 136 -6.93 -15.69 11.92
N ILE A 137 -6.76 -16.83 11.22
CA ILE A 137 -7.66 -17.24 10.14
C ILE A 137 -9.05 -17.58 10.70
N ASP A 138 -10.08 -17.30 9.92
CA ASP A 138 -11.51 -17.50 10.27
C ASP A 138 -11.95 -16.74 11.53
N ARG A 139 -11.26 -15.66 11.89
CA ARG A 139 -11.62 -14.80 13.00
C ARG A 139 -12.40 -13.57 12.53
N ARG A 140 -13.27 -13.04 13.40
CA ARG A 140 -13.86 -11.74 13.19
C ARG A 140 -12.80 -10.66 13.34
N ILE A 141 -12.77 -9.68 12.43
CA ILE A 141 -11.77 -8.58 12.43
C ILE A 141 -12.02 -7.62 13.60
N PHE A 142 -13.27 -7.34 13.92
CA PHE A 142 -13.61 -6.32 14.92
C PHE A 142 -12.94 -6.53 16.30
N PRO A 143 -12.94 -7.75 16.90
CA PRO A 143 -12.35 -7.99 18.22
C PRO A 143 -10.81 -8.11 18.21
N LEU A 144 -10.15 -8.10 17.06
CA LEU A 144 -8.69 -8.18 16.98
C LEU A 144 -8.03 -6.94 17.60
N SER A 145 -6.84 -7.12 18.18
CA SER A 145 -5.98 -6.02 18.61
C SER A 145 -5.56 -5.16 17.41
N SER A 146 -5.09 -3.93 17.66
CA SER A 146 -4.60 -3.05 16.60
C SER A 146 -3.42 -3.65 15.83
N GLY A 147 -2.50 -4.33 16.52
CA GLY A 147 -1.39 -5.04 15.88
C GLY A 147 -1.86 -6.21 15.00
N GLU A 148 -2.81 -7.02 15.48
CA GLU A 148 -3.38 -8.11 14.66
C GLU A 148 -4.12 -7.56 13.43
N LYS A 149 -4.86 -6.47 13.57
CA LYS A 149 -5.48 -5.78 12.44
C LYS A 149 -4.44 -5.32 11.42
N GLN A 150 -3.33 -4.75 11.89
CA GLN A 150 -2.25 -4.32 11.00
C GLN A 150 -1.65 -5.51 10.24
N LEU A 151 -1.43 -6.64 10.91
CA LEU A 151 -0.93 -7.87 10.27
C LEU A 151 -1.90 -8.38 9.19
N ILE A 152 -3.22 -8.37 9.46
CA ILE A 152 -4.22 -8.76 8.46
C ILE A 152 -4.22 -7.80 7.27
N ALA A 153 -4.12 -6.48 7.50
CA ALA A 153 -4.05 -5.48 6.42
C ALA A 153 -2.78 -5.65 5.56
N ILE A 154 -1.65 -5.98 6.16
CA ILE A 154 -0.42 -6.29 5.41
C ILE A 154 -0.59 -7.60 4.64
N ALA A 155 -1.16 -8.64 5.27
CA ALA A 155 -1.38 -9.93 4.64
C ALA A 155 -2.30 -9.84 3.42
N SER A 156 -3.38 -9.05 3.48
CA SER A 156 -4.29 -8.85 2.35
C SER A 156 -3.59 -8.21 1.14
N VAL A 157 -2.67 -7.29 1.39
CA VAL A 157 -1.86 -6.67 0.34
C VAL A 157 -0.81 -7.66 -0.20
N CYS A 158 -0.09 -8.37 0.69
CA CYS A 158 0.94 -9.32 0.27
C CYS A 158 0.36 -10.52 -0.53
N ALA A 159 -0.85 -10.97 -0.20
CA ALA A 159 -1.52 -12.05 -0.91
C ALA A 159 -1.78 -11.75 -2.40
N MET A 160 -1.91 -10.49 -2.76
CA MET A 160 -2.04 -10.05 -4.15
C MET A 160 -0.74 -10.16 -4.95
N GLU A 161 0.42 -10.31 -4.27
CA GLU A 161 1.77 -10.30 -4.86
C GLU A 161 2.03 -9.07 -5.73
N PRO A 162 1.83 -7.85 -5.20
CA PRO A 162 2.09 -6.64 -5.96
C PRO A 162 3.59 -6.48 -6.23
N LYS A 163 3.95 -5.73 -7.27
CA LYS A 163 5.35 -5.42 -7.59
C LYS A 163 5.99 -4.44 -6.61
N VAL A 164 5.17 -3.60 -6.01
CA VAL A 164 5.56 -2.57 -5.04
C VAL A 164 4.60 -2.60 -3.87
N ILE A 165 5.12 -2.50 -2.66
CA ILE A 165 4.32 -2.31 -1.45
C ILE A 165 4.66 -0.93 -0.87
N VAL A 166 3.63 -0.12 -0.67
CA VAL A 166 3.70 1.19 -0.05
C VAL A 166 3.08 1.11 1.34
N LEU A 167 3.86 1.42 2.37
CA LEU A 167 3.41 1.41 3.76
C LEU A 167 3.40 2.85 4.29
N ASP A 168 2.24 3.35 4.69
CA ASP A 168 2.10 4.69 5.31
C ASP A 168 2.01 4.54 6.83
N GLU A 169 3.11 4.84 7.53
CA GLU A 169 3.27 4.75 9.00
C GLU A 169 2.84 3.38 9.61
N PRO A 170 3.28 2.23 9.06
CA PRO A 170 2.76 0.91 9.43
C PRO A 170 3.07 0.50 10.87
N SER A 171 4.05 1.11 11.51
CA SER A 171 4.49 0.80 12.88
C SER A 171 3.73 1.58 13.96
N ALA A 172 2.89 2.55 13.60
CA ALA A 172 2.17 3.36 14.58
C ALA A 172 1.25 2.55 15.51
N ASN A 173 0.86 1.34 15.08
CA ASN A 173 -0.05 0.45 15.80
C ASN A 173 0.59 -0.92 16.16
N LEU A 174 1.88 -1.12 15.89
CA LEU A 174 2.57 -2.38 16.20
C LEU A 174 3.30 -2.28 17.53
N ASP A 175 3.10 -3.26 18.41
CA ASP A 175 3.93 -3.48 19.58
C ASP A 175 5.35 -3.88 19.14
N SER A 176 6.34 -3.64 20.01
CA SER A 176 7.76 -3.88 19.70
C SER A 176 8.09 -5.34 19.31
N GLU A 177 7.26 -6.31 19.66
CA GLU A 177 7.37 -7.72 19.24
C GLU A 177 6.83 -7.97 17.84
N ALA A 178 5.72 -7.36 17.47
CA ALA A 178 5.11 -7.49 16.14
C ALA A 178 5.93 -6.77 15.04
N ALA A 179 6.71 -5.75 15.42
CA ALA A 179 7.61 -5.03 14.51
C ALA A 179 8.83 -5.85 14.04
N ARG A 180 9.05 -7.05 14.58
CA ARG A 180 10.15 -7.96 14.23
C ARG A 180 9.79 -9.00 13.17
N CYS A 181 8.68 -8.82 12.45
CA CYS A 181 8.33 -9.72 11.36
C CYS A 181 9.40 -9.61 10.25
N PRO A 182 10.14 -10.67 9.93
CA PRO A 182 11.15 -10.62 8.87
C PRO A 182 10.42 -10.61 7.53
N ILE A 183 10.38 -9.44 6.90
CA ILE A 183 10.15 -9.35 5.46
C ILE A 183 11.51 -9.67 4.85
N GLY A 184 11.76 -10.97 4.59
CA GLY A 184 12.93 -11.47 3.92
C GLY A 184 12.73 -11.56 2.41
#